data_616e4e94db8516fb79c67de2d858174e
#
_entry.id   616e4e94db8516fb79c67de2d858174e
#
_cell.length_a   1.000
_cell.length_b   1.000
_cell.length_c   1.000
_cell.angle_alpha   90.00
_cell.angle_beta   90.00
_cell.angle_gamma   90.00
#
_symmetry.space_group_name_H-M   'P 1'
#
loop_
_entity.id
_entity.type
_entity.pdbx_description
1 polymer ?
#
loop_
_entity_poly.entity_id
_entity_poly.type
_entity_poly.pdbx_seq_one_letter_code
_entity_poly.pdbx_strand_id
1 'polypeptide(L)'
;FSLQAVCALADEPSVTWPAGWEVEALPDSAPQVSRQRAVKNDADGNQVMVMELTMTQVEAGHQVNLQGVLLEMRKSIQKDFFQSGYQSVCNKVHAAMLGSLSALETTCTVTENGRHVLSQTLVAALDADKAYVLSYAGQAQVYKDSADEIVAVRNSLKL
;
A
#
# COMPACT_ATOMS: atom_id res chain seq x y z
N PHE A 1 -22.67 -33.64 -7.11
CA PHE A 1 -21.32 -33.15 -7.27
C PHE A 1 -21.29 -31.68 -7.35
N SER A 2 -20.51 -31.09 -6.58
CA SER A 2 -20.39 -29.67 -6.69
C SER A 2 -18.95 -29.32 -7.00
N LEU A 3 -18.80 -28.81 -8.17
CA LEU A 3 -17.48 -28.49 -8.67
C LEU A 3 -17.28 -27.00 -8.82
N GLN A 4 -18.24 -26.26 -8.31
CA GLN A 4 -18.35 -24.92 -8.75
C GLN A 4 -17.66 -23.90 -7.88
N ALA A 5 -17.26 -24.30 -6.72
CA ALA A 5 -16.82 -23.36 -5.72
C ALA A 5 -15.45 -22.75 -6.00
N VAL A 6 -14.75 -23.25 -7.00
CA VAL A 6 -13.34 -22.88 -7.17
C VAL A 6 -13.15 -21.62 -7.97
N CYS A 7 -14.11 -21.24 -8.80
CA CYS A 7 -13.90 -20.15 -9.74
C CYS A 7 -13.86 -18.77 -9.11
N ALA A 8 -14.49 -18.59 -7.96
CA ALA A 8 -14.61 -17.29 -7.36
C ALA A 8 -13.31 -16.76 -6.76
N LEU A 9 -12.34 -17.62 -6.50
CA LEU A 9 -11.09 -17.23 -5.88
C LEU A 9 -10.03 -16.82 -6.86
N ALA A 10 -10.25 -17.09 -8.16
CA ALA A 10 -9.23 -16.84 -9.18
C ALA A 10 -9.02 -15.35 -9.50
N ASP A 11 -9.98 -14.50 -9.14
CA ASP A 11 -9.97 -13.10 -9.53
C ASP A 11 -9.41 -12.15 -8.46
N GLU A 12 -9.03 -12.67 -7.30
CA GLU A 12 -8.48 -11.83 -6.26
C GLU A 12 -7.00 -11.53 -6.55
N PRO A 13 -6.60 -10.25 -6.50
CA PRO A 13 -5.19 -9.91 -6.64
C PRO A 13 -4.41 -10.45 -5.44
N SER A 14 -3.18 -10.82 -5.67
CA SER A 14 -2.34 -11.30 -4.59
C SER A 14 -0.91 -10.80 -4.74
N VAL A 15 -0.26 -10.59 -3.60
CA VAL A 15 1.16 -10.34 -3.51
C VAL A 15 1.78 -11.41 -2.64
N THR A 16 3.08 -11.61 -2.80
CA THR A 16 3.84 -12.49 -1.91
C THR A 16 4.48 -11.65 -0.84
N TRP A 17 4.00 -11.82 0.39
CA TRP A 17 4.55 -11.09 1.53
C TRP A 17 5.92 -11.63 1.92
N PRO A 18 6.83 -10.80 2.42
CA PRO A 18 8.17 -11.27 2.81
C PRO A 18 8.12 -12.28 3.95
N ALA A 19 9.09 -13.19 3.96
CA ALA A 19 9.23 -14.13 5.06
C ALA A 19 9.45 -13.37 6.38
N GLY A 20 8.83 -13.83 7.45
CA GLY A 20 8.96 -13.22 8.77
C GLY A 20 7.99 -12.06 9.04
N TRP A 21 7.26 -11.62 8.03
CA TRP A 21 6.20 -10.64 8.24
C TRP A 21 4.93 -11.37 8.67
N GLU A 22 4.19 -10.74 9.55
CA GLU A 22 2.92 -11.28 10.03
C GLU A 22 1.79 -10.79 9.13
N VAL A 23 1.10 -11.73 8.48
CA VAL A 23 -0.03 -11.41 7.59
C VAL A 23 -1.29 -11.32 8.44
N GLU A 24 -1.98 -10.19 8.32
CA GLU A 24 -3.21 -9.95 9.06
C GLU A 24 -4.43 -10.18 8.18
N ALA A 25 -5.42 -10.90 8.72
CA ALA A 25 -6.72 -11.02 8.09
C ALA A 25 -7.52 -9.75 8.39
N LEU A 26 -7.92 -9.03 7.36
CA LEU A 26 -8.73 -7.83 7.50
C LEU A 26 -10.18 -8.14 7.11
N PRO A 27 -11.16 -7.62 7.86
CA PRO A 27 -12.56 -7.77 7.45
C PRO A 27 -12.81 -6.97 6.17
N ASP A 28 -13.68 -7.48 5.32
CA ASP A 28 -14.11 -6.76 4.12
C ASP A 28 -14.89 -5.53 4.55
N SER A 29 -14.42 -4.35 4.14
CA SER A 29 -15.08 -3.10 4.47
C SER A 29 -16.27 -2.81 3.54
N ALA A 30 -16.24 -3.38 2.33
CA ALA A 30 -17.31 -3.25 1.34
C ALA A 30 -17.18 -4.37 0.32
N PRO A 31 -18.27 -4.76 -0.37
CA PRO A 31 -18.20 -5.85 -1.36
C PRO A 31 -17.23 -5.59 -2.51
N GLN A 32 -16.92 -4.33 -2.78
CA GLN A 32 -16.09 -3.94 -3.92
C GLN A 32 -14.66 -3.60 -3.52
N VAL A 33 -14.31 -3.80 -2.24
CA VAL A 33 -12.99 -3.44 -1.73
C VAL A 33 -12.35 -4.66 -1.08
N SER A 34 -11.17 -5.02 -1.57
CA SER A 34 -10.35 -6.09 -0.99
C SER A 34 -9.13 -5.48 -0.33
N ARG A 35 -8.79 -5.94 0.87
CA ARG A 35 -7.65 -5.42 1.64
C ARG A 35 -6.80 -6.56 2.17
N GLN A 36 -5.50 -6.44 2.01
CA GLN A 36 -4.52 -7.40 2.52
C GLN A 36 -3.43 -6.61 3.23
N ARG A 37 -3.00 -7.07 4.38
CA ARG A 37 -2.01 -6.37 5.20
C ARG A 37 -0.98 -7.33 5.77
N ALA A 38 0.28 -6.88 5.84
CA ALA A 38 1.33 -7.57 6.56
C ALA A 38 2.11 -6.58 7.41
N VAL A 39 2.57 -7.02 8.56
CA VAL A 39 3.33 -6.17 9.50
C VAL A 39 4.66 -6.82 9.80
N LYS A 40 5.67 -5.99 9.99
CA LYS A 40 6.99 -6.39 10.44
C LYS A 40 7.16 -5.96 11.89
N ASN A 41 7.53 -6.90 12.74
CA ASN A 41 7.77 -6.64 14.15
C ASN A 41 9.26 -6.72 14.47
N ASP A 42 9.70 -5.96 15.48
CA ASP A 42 11.07 -6.08 15.96
C ASP A 42 11.19 -7.28 16.93
N ALA A 43 12.39 -7.45 17.51
CA ALA A 43 12.65 -8.56 18.42
C ALA A 43 11.79 -8.51 19.69
N ASP A 44 11.31 -7.34 20.06
CA ASP A 44 10.47 -7.15 21.25
C ASP A 44 8.98 -7.26 20.92
N GLY A 45 8.62 -7.56 19.68
CA GLY A 45 7.25 -7.69 19.26
C GLY A 45 6.56 -6.38 18.89
N ASN A 46 7.29 -5.27 18.81
CA ASN A 46 6.72 -3.98 18.44
C ASN A 46 6.61 -3.88 16.91
N GLN A 47 5.47 -3.40 16.44
CA GLN A 47 5.27 -3.16 15.01
C GLN A 47 6.16 -2.01 14.54
N VAL A 48 7.04 -2.28 13.59
CA VAL A 48 8.00 -1.29 13.09
C VAL A 48 7.77 -0.94 11.62
N MET A 49 6.99 -1.74 10.90
CA MET A 49 6.62 -1.46 9.52
C MET A 49 5.31 -2.16 9.17
N VAL A 50 4.54 -1.56 8.26
CA VAL A 50 3.28 -2.12 7.77
C VAL A 50 3.20 -1.91 6.25
N MET A 51 2.67 -2.92 5.56
CA MET A 51 2.32 -2.84 4.14
C MET A 51 0.87 -3.24 3.97
N GLU A 52 0.16 -2.53 3.10
CA GLU A 52 -1.24 -2.85 2.82
C GLU A 52 -1.51 -2.71 1.32
N LEU A 53 -2.14 -3.74 0.75
CA LEU A 53 -2.63 -3.71 -0.62
C LEU A 53 -4.15 -3.58 -0.58
N THR A 54 -4.66 -2.55 -1.24
CA THR A 54 -6.11 -2.34 -1.38
C THR A 54 -6.46 -2.41 -2.86
N MET A 55 -7.48 -3.19 -3.18
CA MET A 55 -8.08 -3.23 -4.50
C MET A 55 -9.51 -2.72 -4.41
N THR A 56 -9.87 -1.78 -5.27
CA THR A 56 -11.21 -1.23 -5.34
C THR A 56 -11.78 -1.46 -6.74
N GLN A 57 -12.97 -2.04 -6.81
CA GLN A 57 -13.71 -2.17 -8.06
C GLN A 57 -14.25 -0.80 -8.46
N VAL A 58 -13.93 -0.35 -9.66
CA VAL A 58 -14.39 0.93 -10.19
C VAL A 58 -15.61 0.69 -11.08
N GLU A 59 -16.63 1.53 -10.95
CA GLU A 59 -17.82 1.39 -11.80
C GLU A 59 -17.47 1.62 -13.27
N ALA A 60 -18.12 0.85 -14.14
CA ALA A 60 -17.94 0.97 -15.58
C ALA A 60 -18.24 2.40 -16.04
N GLY A 61 -17.39 2.95 -16.89
CA GLY A 61 -17.55 4.29 -17.42
C GLY A 61 -16.94 5.40 -16.55
N HIS A 62 -16.52 5.08 -15.35
CA HIS A 62 -15.80 6.04 -14.50
C HIS A 62 -14.34 6.12 -14.90
N GLN A 63 -13.85 7.33 -15.06
CA GLN A 63 -12.43 7.57 -15.26
C GLN A 63 -11.79 7.85 -13.91
N VAL A 64 -10.71 7.12 -13.59
CA VAL A 64 -9.97 7.32 -12.36
C VAL A 64 -8.73 8.14 -12.66
N ASN A 65 -8.60 9.27 -11.97
CA ASN A 65 -7.40 10.08 -12.03
C ASN A 65 -6.47 9.65 -10.90
N LEU A 66 -5.50 8.79 -11.21
CA LEU A 66 -4.57 8.26 -10.21
C LEU A 66 -3.79 9.35 -9.49
N GLN A 67 -3.37 10.38 -10.22
CA GLN A 67 -2.64 11.49 -9.61
C GLN A 67 -3.52 12.19 -8.57
N GLY A 68 -4.77 12.44 -8.90
CA GLY A 68 -5.72 13.03 -7.97
C GLY A 68 -5.95 12.16 -6.74
N VAL A 69 -6.06 10.85 -6.93
CA VAL A 69 -6.21 9.90 -5.82
C VAL A 69 -5.01 9.97 -4.88
N LEU A 70 -3.80 9.91 -5.42
CA LEU A 70 -2.59 10.00 -4.60
C LEU A 70 -2.46 11.33 -3.88
N LEU A 71 -2.81 12.44 -4.53
CA LEU A 71 -2.76 13.76 -3.92
C LEU A 71 -3.73 13.88 -2.75
N GLU A 72 -4.94 13.33 -2.89
CA GLU A 72 -5.92 13.33 -1.80
C GLU A 72 -5.47 12.44 -0.64
N MET A 73 -4.93 11.26 -0.95
CA MET A 73 -4.43 10.36 0.09
C MET A 73 -3.29 11.01 0.87
N ARG A 74 -2.32 11.59 0.19
CA ARG A 74 -1.18 12.21 0.86
C ARG A 74 -1.60 13.42 1.68
N LYS A 75 -2.57 14.20 1.20
CA LYS A 75 -3.12 15.34 1.93
C LYS A 75 -3.75 14.89 3.25
N SER A 76 -4.52 13.82 3.21
CA SER A 76 -5.13 13.25 4.41
C SER A 76 -4.08 12.75 5.40
N ILE A 77 -3.07 12.05 4.90
CA ILE A 77 -1.97 11.54 5.72
C ILE A 77 -1.17 12.68 6.36
N GLN A 78 -0.84 13.72 5.58
CA GLN A 78 -0.11 14.87 6.09
C GLN A 78 -0.89 15.58 7.21
N LYS A 79 -2.21 15.70 7.03
CA LYS A 79 -3.09 16.29 8.03
C LYS A 79 -3.10 15.47 9.33
N ASP A 80 -3.22 14.15 9.20
CA ASP A 80 -3.25 13.25 10.36
C ASP A 80 -1.94 13.33 11.15
N PHE A 81 -0.80 13.33 10.47
CA PHE A 81 0.49 13.48 11.13
C PHE A 81 0.65 14.84 11.80
N PHE A 82 0.21 15.89 11.13
CA PHE A 82 0.29 17.24 11.69
C PHE A 82 -0.51 17.33 13.01
N GLN A 83 -1.70 16.73 13.04
CA GLN A 83 -2.54 16.72 14.25
C GLN A 83 -1.88 15.97 15.40
N SER A 84 -0.99 15.04 15.11
CA SER A 84 -0.27 14.25 16.12
C SER A 84 1.10 14.83 16.47
N GLY A 85 1.41 16.02 15.98
CA GLY A 85 2.68 16.68 16.31
C GLY A 85 3.84 16.36 15.36
N TYR A 86 3.55 15.72 14.23
CA TYR A 86 4.56 15.39 13.23
C TYR A 86 4.42 16.28 11.99
N GLN A 87 5.49 16.34 11.20
CA GLN A 87 5.45 17.00 9.90
C GLN A 87 5.73 15.97 8.82
N SER A 88 4.87 15.90 7.81
CA SER A 88 5.03 15.00 6.67
C SER A 88 5.27 15.82 5.41
N VAL A 89 6.39 15.56 4.74
CA VAL A 89 6.75 16.20 3.48
C VAL A 89 6.88 15.12 2.42
N CYS A 90 6.12 15.28 1.33
CA CYS A 90 6.08 14.28 0.28
C CYS A 90 6.78 14.79 -0.99
N ASN A 91 7.43 13.89 -1.71
CA ASN A 91 8.03 14.22 -2.99
C ASN A 91 6.93 14.36 -4.06
N LYS A 92 7.34 14.81 -5.25
CA LYS A 92 6.43 14.93 -6.38
C LYS A 92 5.96 13.54 -6.81
N VAL A 93 4.67 13.44 -7.15
CA VAL A 93 4.12 12.22 -7.74
C VAL A 93 4.84 11.93 -9.04
N HIS A 94 5.32 10.71 -9.20
CA HIS A 94 6.14 10.30 -10.34
C HIS A 94 5.76 8.90 -10.82
N ALA A 95 6.17 8.57 -12.05
CA ALA A 95 5.90 7.28 -12.65
C ALA A 95 6.66 6.16 -11.95
N ALA A 96 6.00 5.01 -11.81
CA ALA A 96 6.55 3.82 -11.17
C ALA A 96 5.89 2.58 -11.75
N MET A 97 6.17 1.42 -11.18
CA MET A 97 5.56 0.15 -11.58
C MET A 97 5.02 -0.57 -10.35
N LEU A 98 3.92 -1.26 -10.53
CA LEU A 98 3.36 -2.18 -9.54
C LEU A 98 3.10 -3.50 -10.26
N GLY A 99 3.96 -4.50 -10.02
CA GLY A 99 3.97 -5.69 -10.87
C GLY A 99 4.22 -5.29 -12.31
N SER A 100 3.35 -5.72 -13.22
CA SER A 100 3.41 -5.35 -14.64
C SER A 100 2.62 -4.07 -14.96
N LEU A 101 1.97 -3.47 -13.98
CA LEU A 101 1.13 -2.29 -14.20
C LEU A 101 1.95 -1.01 -14.12
N SER A 102 1.65 -0.09 -15.04
CA SER A 102 2.12 1.28 -14.90
C SER A 102 1.45 1.93 -13.70
N ALA A 103 2.22 2.60 -12.87
CA ALA A 103 1.75 3.15 -11.62
C ALA A 103 2.25 4.58 -11.43
N LEU A 104 1.68 5.23 -10.42
CA LEU A 104 2.19 6.50 -9.90
C LEU A 104 2.57 6.30 -8.44
N GLU A 105 3.57 7.02 -7.98
CA GLU A 105 4.14 6.84 -6.66
C GLU A 105 4.47 8.18 -6.04
N THR A 106 4.31 8.26 -4.72
CA THR A 106 4.82 9.37 -3.91
C THR A 106 5.34 8.82 -2.59
N THR A 107 6.43 9.40 -2.10
CA THR A 107 7.03 9.02 -0.82
C THR A 107 7.06 10.23 0.10
N CYS A 108 6.66 10.02 1.34
CA CYS A 108 6.60 11.05 2.36
C CYS A 108 7.62 10.76 3.46
N THR A 109 8.35 11.80 3.85
CA THR A 109 9.26 11.77 4.98
C THR A 109 8.57 12.44 6.16
N VAL A 110 8.46 11.72 7.27
CA VAL A 110 7.79 12.20 8.47
C VAL A 110 8.84 12.54 9.52
N THR A 111 8.79 13.76 10.04
CA THR A 111 9.74 14.26 11.03
C THR A 111 9.03 14.69 12.30
N GLU A 112 9.76 14.57 13.41
CA GLU A 112 9.35 15.11 14.70
C GLU A 112 10.51 15.94 15.22
N ASN A 113 10.27 17.22 15.47
CA ASN A 113 11.30 18.15 15.93
C ASN A 113 12.53 18.13 15.02
N GLY A 114 12.32 18.07 13.70
CA GLY A 114 13.39 18.06 12.72
C GLY A 114 14.08 16.72 12.52
N ARG A 115 13.69 15.69 13.26
CA ARG A 115 14.31 14.35 13.14
C ARG A 115 13.42 13.43 12.30
N HIS A 116 14.02 12.78 11.32
CA HIS A 116 13.32 11.81 10.48
C HIS A 116 12.98 10.56 11.29
N VAL A 117 11.68 10.31 11.50
CA VAL A 117 11.21 9.19 12.35
C VAL A 117 10.51 8.12 11.56
N LEU A 118 9.90 8.45 10.40
CA LEU A 118 9.11 7.50 9.63
C LEU A 118 9.16 7.87 8.15
N SER A 119 9.07 6.87 7.29
CA SER A 119 8.85 7.05 5.85
C SER A 119 7.62 6.30 5.42
N GLN A 120 6.91 6.83 4.43
CA GLN A 120 5.71 6.22 3.88
C GLN A 120 5.68 6.39 2.38
N THR A 121 5.29 5.35 1.67
CA THR A 121 5.12 5.38 0.21
C THR A 121 3.73 4.91 -0.16
N LEU A 122 3.17 5.57 -1.16
CA LEU A 122 1.91 5.21 -1.79
C LEU A 122 2.17 4.94 -3.26
N VAL A 123 1.70 3.78 -3.74
CA VAL A 123 1.79 3.39 -5.15
C VAL A 123 0.38 3.07 -5.62
N ALA A 124 -0.06 3.72 -6.68
CA ALA A 124 -1.41 3.51 -7.23
C ALA A 124 -1.34 3.11 -8.70
N ALA A 125 -2.16 2.14 -9.08
CA ALA A 125 -2.23 1.63 -10.44
C ALA A 125 -3.67 1.29 -10.82
N LEU A 126 -3.94 1.27 -12.12
CA LEU A 126 -5.22 0.85 -12.67
C LEU A 126 -5.03 -0.35 -13.58
N ASP A 127 -5.93 -1.32 -13.48
CA ASP A 127 -6.05 -2.43 -14.41
C ASP A 127 -7.52 -2.60 -14.77
N ALA A 128 -7.89 -2.14 -15.95
CA ALA A 128 -9.27 -2.12 -16.43
C ALA A 128 -10.19 -1.41 -15.43
N ASP A 129 -11.09 -2.15 -14.78
CA ASP A 129 -12.05 -1.61 -13.81
C ASP A 129 -11.59 -1.78 -12.36
N LYS A 130 -10.32 -2.09 -12.13
CA LYS A 130 -9.78 -2.29 -10.79
C LYS A 130 -8.69 -1.27 -10.49
N ALA A 131 -8.81 -0.62 -9.35
CA ALA A 131 -7.79 0.31 -8.84
C ALA A 131 -7.04 -0.33 -7.69
N TYR A 132 -5.72 -0.29 -7.75
CA TYR A 132 -4.84 -0.87 -6.75
C TYR A 132 -4.06 0.23 -6.05
N VAL A 133 -3.97 0.14 -4.73
CA VAL A 133 -3.08 0.98 -3.95
C VAL A 133 -2.25 0.09 -3.04
N LEU A 134 -0.94 0.15 -3.19
CA LEU A 134 -0.01 -0.45 -2.23
C LEU A 134 0.57 0.67 -1.41
N SER A 135 0.38 0.61 -0.10
CA SER A 135 0.97 1.56 0.83
C SER A 135 1.91 0.85 1.78
N TYR A 136 3.01 1.47 2.12
CA TYR A 136 3.90 0.93 3.14
C TYR A 136 4.53 2.06 3.92
N ALA A 137 4.60 1.86 5.23
CA ALA A 137 5.13 2.83 6.16
C ALA A 137 5.94 2.13 7.24
N GLY A 138 7.03 2.71 7.64
CA GLY A 138 7.89 2.14 8.66
C GLY A 138 8.79 3.17 9.31
N GLN A 139 9.34 2.81 10.46
CA GLN A 139 10.39 3.60 11.09
C GLN A 139 11.50 3.85 10.08
N ALA A 140 12.11 5.03 10.14
CA ALA A 140 13.05 5.49 9.11
C ALA A 140 14.13 4.46 8.75
N GLN A 141 14.76 3.87 9.75
CA GLN A 141 15.84 2.90 9.52
C GLN A 141 15.29 1.56 9.01
N VAL A 142 14.17 1.10 9.55
CA VAL A 142 13.54 -0.16 9.13
C VAL A 142 13.06 -0.07 7.69
N TYR A 143 12.46 1.06 7.33
CA TYR A 143 12.01 1.32 5.96
C TYR A 143 13.20 1.22 4.99
N LYS A 144 14.30 1.86 5.33
CA LYS A 144 15.52 1.84 4.50
C LYS A 144 16.09 0.42 4.38
N ASP A 145 16.14 -0.31 5.48
CA ASP A 145 16.69 -1.67 5.49
C ASP A 145 15.78 -2.70 4.82
N SER A 146 14.51 -2.36 4.61
CA SER A 146 13.52 -3.24 3.99
C SER A 146 13.37 -3.03 2.49
N ALA A 147 14.24 -2.26 1.85
CA ALA A 147 14.12 -1.89 0.44
C ALA A 147 13.98 -3.09 -0.49
N ASP A 148 14.79 -4.14 -0.29
CA ASP A 148 14.75 -5.34 -1.14
C ASP A 148 13.44 -6.12 -0.95
N GLU A 149 12.96 -6.20 0.27
CA GLU A 149 11.67 -6.84 0.57
C GLU A 149 10.52 -6.09 -0.08
N ILE A 150 10.56 -4.77 -0.05
CA ILE A 150 9.55 -3.91 -0.67
C ILE A 150 9.50 -4.14 -2.18
N VAL A 151 10.65 -4.14 -2.84
CA VAL A 151 10.75 -4.39 -4.28
C VAL A 151 10.18 -5.76 -4.63
N ALA A 152 10.52 -6.78 -3.85
CA ALA A 152 10.01 -8.13 -4.07
C ALA A 152 8.48 -8.20 -3.98
N VAL A 153 7.89 -7.53 -2.99
CA VAL A 153 6.43 -7.48 -2.84
C VAL A 153 5.80 -6.78 -4.04
N ARG A 154 6.33 -5.64 -4.45
CA ARG A 154 5.80 -4.87 -5.58
C ARG A 154 5.83 -5.68 -6.87
N ASN A 155 6.91 -6.42 -7.09
CA ASN A 155 7.08 -7.24 -8.29
C ASN A 155 6.24 -8.52 -8.26
N SER A 156 5.74 -8.92 -7.10
CA SER A 156 5.01 -10.17 -6.93
C SER A 156 3.51 -10.06 -7.22
N LEU A 157 2.99 -8.86 -7.46
CA LEU A 157 1.56 -8.68 -7.69
C LEU A 157 1.09 -9.52 -8.87
N LYS A 158 0.11 -10.38 -8.60
CA LYS A 158 -0.58 -11.19 -9.60
C LYS A 158 -2.04 -10.75 -9.69
N LEU A 159 -2.47 -10.57 -10.91
CA LEU A 159 -3.81 -10.08 -11.24
C LEU A 159 -4.78 -11.22 -11.56
#